data_df393fb833d22804a0cd46944db34a5f
#
_entry.id   df393fb833d22804a0cd46944db34a5f
#
_cell.length_a   1.000
_cell.length_b   1.000
_cell.length_c   1.000
_cell.angle_alpha   90.00
_cell.angle_beta   90.00
_cell.angle_gamma   90.00
#
_symmetry.space_group_name_H-M   'P 1'
#
loop_
_entity.id
_entity.type
_entity.pdbx_description
1 polymer ?
#
loop_
_entity_poly.entity_id
_entity_poly.type
_entity_poly.pdbx_seq_one_letter_code
_entity_poly.pdbx_strand_id
1 'polypeptide(L)'
;MFIFRNSLIFNGFLVVPGIFLLFFFKVPLGKEIHEVFLTNYSVLFPVGLFMLVFYLAAYIICRDIDSNTSKRFSDKTYTTGNSLVLFLIVLQTCASFLHFVHIGFSNIPIVHLIQGNSQIANELRLSIISPGGITKIPYFYVLIDLFIKFVPIYIFSVCRNRTLFILSFLITAFYLVYDLQKGPFLIYLICIYSIRFGFRVNFKNILLFLMMFITFIVIYSSSKNIYDSQLLFYKVINRLFILQHQSVYLTIELLESNWLNAFHHIPILDKMVELPVRYDEAVMHALDYDMTRNINMNGVFFAEAYSISPIIFFISPVVVIFYYFLLRYIFKMYSSVDFEATKVIFVIMLFYYFPISQSFNQMFVSYNMILFWLSSFVLLLFIRGLTNYFRTYNRQICLG
;
A
#
# COMPACT_ATOMS: atom_id res chain seq x y z
N MET A 1 15.81 0.21 13.59
CA MET A 1 14.51 0.52 12.94
C MET A 1 14.36 -0.37 11.72
N PHE A 2 13.26 -1.15 11.64
CA PHE A 2 13.14 -2.25 10.68
C PHE A 2 12.12 -2.00 9.55
N ILE A 3 11.84 -0.72 9.19
CA ILE A 3 10.75 -0.38 8.28
C ILE A 3 10.98 -0.97 6.88
N PHE A 4 12.17 -0.76 6.32
CA PHE A 4 12.50 -1.25 4.97
C PHE A 4 12.48 -2.78 4.92
N ARG A 5 13.10 -3.43 5.90
CA ARG A 5 13.08 -4.89 6.01
C ARG A 5 11.67 -5.43 6.17
N ASN A 6 10.83 -4.80 6.98
CA ASN A 6 9.45 -5.22 7.18
C ASN A 6 8.64 -5.12 5.88
N SER A 7 8.84 -4.06 5.08
CA SER A 7 8.22 -3.94 3.77
C SER A 7 8.63 -5.06 2.82
N LEU A 8 9.92 -5.40 2.78
CA LEU A 8 10.42 -6.52 1.96
C LEU A 8 9.90 -7.88 2.44
N ILE A 9 9.86 -8.12 3.76
CA ILE A 9 9.29 -9.35 4.32
C ILE A 9 7.81 -9.46 3.91
N PHE A 10 7.06 -8.39 4.01
CA PHE A 10 5.66 -8.37 3.64
C PHE A 10 5.45 -8.67 2.14
N ASN A 11 6.20 -8.00 1.27
CA ASN A 11 6.13 -8.25 -0.17
C ASN A 11 6.60 -9.66 -0.53
N GLY A 12 7.69 -10.13 0.06
CA GLY A 12 8.18 -11.50 -0.11
C GLY A 12 7.16 -12.54 0.37
N PHE A 13 6.49 -12.29 1.49
CA PHE A 13 5.42 -13.16 1.99
C PHE A 13 4.23 -13.27 1.03
N LEU A 14 3.94 -12.22 0.27
CA LEU A 14 2.88 -12.27 -0.74
C LEU A 14 3.31 -13.01 -2.02
N VAL A 15 4.57 -12.84 -2.44
CA VAL A 15 5.06 -13.32 -3.74
C VAL A 15 5.64 -14.73 -3.66
N VAL A 16 6.49 -15.02 -2.67
CA VAL A 16 7.23 -16.29 -2.58
C VAL A 16 6.32 -17.52 -2.49
N PRO A 17 5.29 -17.58 -1.65
CA PRO A 17 4.37 -18.71 -1.63
C PRO A 17 3.66 -18.91 -2.97
N GLY A 18 3.31 -17.81 -3.66
CA GLY A 18 2.68 -17.86 -4.96
C GLY A 18 3.57 -18.48 -6.03
N ILE A 19 4.88 -18.19 -6.02
CA ILE A 19 5.85 -18.86 -6.92
C ILE A 19 5.85 -20.37 -6.68
N PHE A 20 5.87 -20.81 -5.43
CA PHE A 20 5.79 -22.23 -5.09
C PHE A 20 4.48 -22.87 -5.56
N LEU A 21 3.34 -22.24 -5.30
CA LEU A 21 2.03 -22.73 -5.71
C LEU A 21 1.93 -22.86 -7.24
N LEU A 22 2.44 -21.89 -7.97
CA LEU A 22 2.37 -21.85 -9.42
C LEU A 22 3.21 -22.97 -10.06
N PHE A 23 4.49 -23.10 -9.65
CA PHE A 23 5.41 -24.00 -10.34
C PHE A 23 5.39 -25.43 -9.81
N PHE A 24 5.16 -25.65 -8.53
CA PHE A 24 5.13 -27.00 -7.95
C PHE A 24 3.74 -27.60 -7.93
N PHE A 25 2.71 -26.80 -7.71
CA PHE A 25 1.32 -27.29 -7.64
C PHE A 25 0.53 -26.97 -8.92
N LYS A 26 1.14 -26.30 -9.92
CA LYS A 26 0.55 -25.96 -11.20
C LYS A 26 -0.83 -25.30 -11.08
N VAL A 27 -0.97 -24.42 -10.10
CA VAL A 27 -2.22 -23.67 -9.90
C VAL A 27 -2.40 -22.71 -11.10
N PRO A 28 -3.60 -22.65 -11.71
CA PRO A 28 -3.81 -21.78 -12.88
C PRO A 28 -3.71 -20.29 -12.51
N LEU A 29 -3.27 -19.50 -13.48
CA LEU A 29 -3.32 -18.05 -13.43
C LEU A 29 -4.71 -17.56 -13.86
N GLY A 30 -5.05 -16.36 -13.42
CA GLY A 30 -6.26 -15.69 -13.87
C GLY A 30 -7.32 -15.56 -12.78
N LYS A 31 -8.38 -14.83 -13.14
CA LYS A 31 -9.57 -14.68 -12.31
C LYS A 31 -10.57 -15.79 -12.64
N GLU A 32 -11.53 -15.96 -11.75
CA GLU A 32 -12.57 -16.97 -11.69
C GLU A 32 -13.23 -17.39 -13.03
N ILE A 33 -13.13 -16.57 -14.06
CA ILE A 33 -13.82 -16.78 -15.36
C ILE A 33 -12.82 -17.18 -16.47
N HIS A 34 -11.55 -16.81 -16.34
CA HIS A 34 -10.51 -17.09 -17.33
C HIS A 34 -9.29 -17.69 -16.62
N GLU A 35 -9.30 -18.99 -16.46
CA GLU A 35 -8.14 -19.73 -15.97
C GLU A 35 -7.14 -19.87 -17.11
N VAL A 36 -5.98 -19.23 -16.95
CA VAL A 36 -4.87 -19.35 -17.89
C VAL A 36 -3.84 -20.27 -17.29
N PHE A 37 -3.61 -21.41 -17.94
CA PHE A 37 -2.50 -22.27 -17.59
C PHE A 37 -1.24 -21.80 -18.30
N LEU A 38 -0.15 -21.69 -17.56
CA LEU A 38 1.14 -21.38 -18.18
C LEU A 38 1.53 -22.48 -19.16
N THR A 39 1.85 -22.10 -20.38
CA THR A 39 2.24 -23.05 -21.43
C THR A 39 3.76 -23.28 -21.44
N ASN A 40 4.55 -22.24 -21.12
CA ASN A 40 6.01 -22.25 -21.20
C ASN A 40 6.68 -22.32 -19.82
N TYR A 41 6.39 -23.37 -19.04
CA TYR A 41 7.01 -23.54 -17.71
C TYR A 41 8.54 -23.49 -17.71
N SER A 42 9.18 -23.99 -18.74
CA SER A 42 10.64 -23.99 -18.87
C SER A 42 11.24 -22.59 -18.96
N VAL A 43 10.53 -21.64 -19.56
CA VAL A 43 10.96 -20.24 -19.68
C VAL A 43 10.59 -19.45 -18.44
N LEU A 44 9.41 -19.68 -17.87
CA LEU A 44 8.87 -18.89 -16.78
C LEU A 44 9.39 -19.32 -15.41
N PHE A 45 9.83 -20.57 -15.24
CA PHE A 45 10.44 -21.03 -13.98
C PHE A 45 11.70 -20.26 -13.61
N PRO A 46 12.69 -20.02 -14.53
CA PRO A 46 13.82 -19.15 -14.26
C PRO A 46 13.42 -17.73 -13.82
N VAL A 47 12.33 -17.17 -14.35
CA VAL A 47 11.80 -15.87 -13.95
C VAL A 47 11.32 -15.90 -12.50
N GLY A 48 10.59 -16.93 -12.11
CA GLY A 48 10.16 -17.14 -10.71
C GLY A 48 11.36 -17.29 -9.77
N LEU A 49 12.38 -18.05 -10.18
CA LEU A 49 13.61 -18.22 -9.42
C LEU A 49 14.37 -16.89 -9.28
N PHE A 50 14.44 -16.10 -10.34
CA PHE A 50 15.06 -14.78 -10.32
C PHE A 50 14.37 -13.83 -9.33
N MET A 51 13.05 -13.80 -9.31
CA MET A 51 12.28 -13.03 -8.33
C MET A 51 12.54 -13.52 -6.89
N LEU A 52 12.62 -14.82 -6.67
CA LEU A 52 12.94 -15.40 -5.36
C LEU A 52 14.32 -14.95 -4.87
N VAL A 53 15.33 -15.07 -5.73
CA VAL A 53 16.71 -14.64 -5.44
C VAL A 53 16.77 -13.15 -5.14
N PHE A 54 16.00 -12.33 -5.88
CA PHE A 54 15.90 -10.90 -5.59
C PHE A 54 15.37 -10.63 -4.18
N TYR A 55 14.25 -11.23 -3.78
CA TYR A 55 13.69 -10.99 -2.44
C TYR A 55 14.64 -11.44 -1.33
N LEU A 56 15.36 -12.55 -1.51
CA LEU A 56 16.38 -13.02 -0.56
C LEU A 56 17.58 -12.05 -0.48
N ALA A 57 18.12 -11.63 -1.61
CA ALA A 57 19.23 -10.69 -1.66
C ALA A 57 18.86 -9.33 -1.07
N ALA A 58 17.70 -8.78 -1.44
CA ALA A 58 17.20 -7.53 -0.93
C ALA A 58 16.96 -7.60 0.60
N TYR A 59 16.43 -8.71 1.11
CA TYR A 59 16.27 -8.93 2.55
C TYR A 59 17.62 -8.88 3.30
N ILE A 60 18.66 -9.55 2.76
CA ILE A 60 20.00 -9.57 3.36
C ILE A 60 20.58 -8.15 3.38
N ILE A 61 20.55 -7.45 2.24
CA ILE A 61 21.08 -6.08 2.10
C ILE A 61 20.36 -5.13 3.04
N CYS A 62 19.03 -5.18 3.11
CA CYS A 62 18.27 -4.28 3.99
C CYS A 62 18.43 -4.61 5.48
N ARG A 63 18.79 -5.84 5.85
CA ARG A 63 19.10 -6.22 7.22
C ARG A 63 20.29 -5.42 7.76
N ASP A 64 21.34 -5.29 6.98
CA ASP A 64 22.54 -4.55 7.40
C ASP A 64 22.31 -3.04 7.43
N ILE A 65 21.50 -2.53 6.50
CA ILE A 65 21.10 -1.13 6.47
C ILE A 65 20.36 -0.74 7.76
N ASP A 66 19.41 -1.56 8.20
CA ASP A 66 18.60 -1.28 9.39
C ASP A 66 19.39 -1.39 10.70
N SER A 67 20.37 -2.30 10.78
CA SER A 67 21.19 -2.47 11.99
C SER A 67 22.05 -1.25 12.31
N ASN A 68 22.58 -0.59 11.28
CA ASN A 68 23.43 0.58 11.41
C ASN A 68 22.67 1.86 11.79
N THR A 69 21.36 1.94 11.46
CA THR A 69 20.52 3.08 11.82
C THR A 69 19.98 2.98 13.25
N SER A 70 19.73 1.78 13.77
CA SER A 70 19.15 1.60 15.11
C SER A 70 20.09 2.02 16.26
N LYS A 71 21.40 1.94 16.06
CA LYS A 71 22.40 2.29 17.10
C LYS A 71 22.53 3.78 17.35
N ARG A 72 22.04 4.66 16.47
CA ARG A 72 22.18 6.12 16.59
C ARG A 72 20.99 6.85 17.21
N PHE A 73 19.85 6.22 17.30
CA PHE A 73 18.60 6.83 17.75
C PHE A 73 18.10 6.17 19.03
N SER A 74 18.84 6.39 20.13
CA SER A 74 18.45 5.99 21.47
C SER A 74 17.26 6.83 21.94
N ASP A 75 16.18 6.17 22.20
CA ASP A 75 15.09 6.32 23.16
C ASP A 75 14.83 7.69 23.83
N LYS A 76 14.74 8.77 23.08
CA LYS A 76 13.97 9.92 23.53
C LYS A 76 12.52 9.77 23.06
N THR A 77 11.78 8.86 23.68
CA THR A 77 10.31 8.83 23.58
C THR A 77 9.77 10.10 24.24
N TYR A 78 9.53 11.11 23.43
CA TYR A 78 8.80 12.29 23.89
C TYR A 78 7.35 11.87 24.11
N THR A 79 6.91 11.81 25.36
CA THR A 79 5.50 11.68 25.68
C THR A 79 4.80 12.96 25.23
N THR A 80 4.08 12.88 24.15
CA THR A 80 3.27 13.98 23.61
C THR A 80 2.10 14.21 24.58
N GLY A 81 1.82 15.45 24.94
CA GLY A 81 0.70 15.78 25.81
C GLY A 81 -0.64 15.44 25.17
N ASN A 82 -1.62 15.05 25.97
CA ASN A 82 -2.97 14.71 25.52
C ASN A 82 -3.63 15.84 24.70
N SER A 83 -3.30 17.11 24.97
CA SER A 83 -3.84 18.27 24.27
C SER A 83 -3.48 18.29 22.78
N LEU A 84 -2.23 18.00 22.42
CA LEU A 84 -1.82 17.89 21.02
C LEU A 84 -2.55 16.73 20.33
N VAL A 85 -2.67 15.60 21.02
CA VAL A 85 -3.37 14.42 20.48
C VAL A 85 -4.83 14.71 20.20
N LEU A 86 -5.52 15.35 21.13
CA LEU A 86 -6.92 15.77 20.94
C LEU A 86 -7.06 16.73 19.76
N PHE A 87 -6.17 17.72 19.66
CA PHE A 87 -6.17 18.64 18.52
C PHE A 87 -6.00 17.91 17.18
N LEU A 88 -5.08 16.94 17.10
CA LEU A 88 -4.89 16.12 15.89
C LEU A 88 -6.14 15.29 15.56
N ILE A 89 -6.85 14.74 16.55
CA ILE A 89 -8.09 13.98 16.34
C ILE A 89 -9.19 14.90 15.82
N VAL A 90 -9.34 16.11 16.35
CA VAL A 90 -10.30 17.10 15.84
C VAL A 90 -10.01 17.43 14.38
N LEU A 91 -8.76 17.73 14.03
CA LEU A 91 -8.38 17.99 12.65
C LEU A 91 -8.59 16.78 11.73
N GLN A 92 -8.31 15.57 12.21
CA GLN A 92 -8.58 14.33 11.46
C GLN A 92 -10.09 14.16 11.19
N THR A 93 -10.92 14.45 12.18
CA THR A 93 -12.39 14.41 12.02
C THR A 93 -12.85 15.43 10.98
N CYS A 94 -12.34 16.66 11.05
CA CYS A 94 -12.63 17.70 10.06
C CYS A 94 -12.16 17.29 8.65
N ALA A 95 -10.97 16.73 8.51
CA ALA A 95 -10.45 16.27 7.23
C ALA A 95 -11.29 15.13 6.64
N SER A 96 -11.71 14.16 7.47
CA SER A 96 -12.60 13.07 7.05
C SER A 96 -14.00 13.60 6.67
N PHE A 97 -14.52 14.54 7.43
CA PHE A 97 -15.81 15.18 7.14
C PHE A 97 -15.78 15.94 5.82
N LEU A 98 -14.73 16.75 5.57
CA LEU A 98 -14.54 17.46 4.30
C LEU A 98 -14.50 16.49 3.11
N HIS A 99 -13.84 15.36 3.28
CA HIS A 99 -13.79 14.32 2.25
C HIS A 99 -15.21 13.77 1.96
N PHE A 100 -16.01 13.45 2.99
CA PHE A 100 -17.36 12.93 2.81
C PHE A 100 -18.34 13.96 2.27
N VAL A 101 -18.19 15.23 2.63
CA VAL A 101 -18.98 16.34 2.05
C VAL A 101 -18.66 16.49 0.54
N HIS A 102 -17.38 16.36 0.17
CA HIS A 102 -16.97 16.44 -1.22
C HIS A 102 -17.55 15.30 -2.08
N ILE A 103 -17.55 14.08 -1.56
CA ILE A 103 -18.17 12.92 -2.24
C ILE A 103 -19.70 13.07 -2.31
N GLY A 104 -20.31 13.70 -1.32
CA GLY A 104 -21.74 13.69 -1.07
C GLY A 104 -22.17 12.45 -0.29
N PHE A 105 -22.87 12.64 0.82
CA PHE A 105 -23.30 11.55 1.70
C PHE A 105 -24.18 10.52 1.01
N SER A 106 -24.97 10.93 0.00
CA SER A 106 -25.77 10.04 -0.84
C SER A 106 -24.94 9.11 -1.74
N ASN A 107 -23.66 9.40 -1.95
CA ASN A 107 -22.78 8.64 -2.80
C ASN A 107 -21.84 7.70 -2.02
N ILE A 108 -22.05 7.55 -0.72
CA ILE A 108 -21.24 6.69 0.14
C ILE A 108 -21.75 5.24 0.09
N PRO A 109 -21.02 4.29 -0.52
CA PRO A 109 -21.50 2.91 -0.73
C PRO A 109 -21.91 2.18 0.55
N ILE A 110 -21.14 2.37 1.64
CA ILE A 110 -21.45 1.70 2.92
C ILE A 110 -22.79 2.11 3.51
N VAL A 111 -23.25 3.34 3.27
CA VAL A 111 -24.55 3.82 3.74
C VAL A 111 -25.67 3.04 3.05
N HIS A 112 -25.59 2.88 1.73
CA HIS A 112 -26.54 2.09 0.96
C HIS A 112 -26.53 0.60 1.33
N LEU A 113 -25.34 0.06 1.63
CA LEU A 113 -25.23 -1.33 2.09
C LEU A 113 -25.96 -1.53 3.43
N ILE A 114 -25.81 -0.60 4.39
CA ILE A 114 -26.51 -0.65 5.69
C ILE A 114 -28.02 -0.54 5.50
N GLN A 115 -28.46 0.23 4.51
CA GLN A 115 -29.87 0.37 4.15
C GLN A 115 -30.45 -0.85 3.38
N GLY A 116 -29.65 -1.88 3.12
CA GLY A 116 -30.06 -3.07 2.38
C GLY A 116 -29.97 -2.94 0.84
N ASN A 117 -29.55 -1.80 0.32
CA ASN A 117 -29.46 -1.52 -1.14
C ASN A 117 -28.09 -1.96 -1.71
N SER A 118 -27.84 -3.25 -1.72
CA SER A 118 -26.54 -3.82 -2.14
C SER A 118 -26.17 -3.53 -3.59
N GLN A 119 -27.16 -3.44 -4.50
CA GLN A 119 -26.94 -3.13 -5.91
C GLN A 119 -26.42 -1.69 -6.07
N ILE A 120 -27.11 -0.71 -5.49
CA ILE A 120 -26.71 0.70 -5.53
C ILE A 120 -25.33 0.87 -4.88
N ALA A 121 -25.07 0.19 -3.74
CA ALA A 121 -23.77 0.22 -3.10
C ALA A 121 -22.63 -0.27 -4.01
N ASN A 122 -22.86 -1.31 -4.81
CA ASN A 122 -21.86 -1.81 -5.76
C ASN A 122 -21.65 -0.87 -6.96
N GLU A 123 -22.71 -0.28 -7.51
CA GLU A 123 -22.63 0.70 -8.59
C GLU A 123 -21.85 1.95 -8.16
N LEU A 124 -22.17 2.51 -7.01
CA LEU A 124 -21.45 3.65 -6.43
C LEU A 124 -19.99 3.32 -6.16
N ARG A 125 -19.71 2.14 -5.61
CA ARG A 125 -18.33 1.68 -5.43
C ARG A 125 -17.56 1.65 -6.75
N LEU A 126 -18.15 1.15 -7.81
CA LEU A 126 -17.50 1.12 -9.12
C LEU A 126 -17.26 2.53 -9.66
N SER A 127 -18.21 3.46 -9.49
CA SER A 127 -18.06 4.87 -9.90
C SER A 127 -16.95 5.59 -9.13
N ILE A 128 -16.76 5.25 -7.85
CA ILE A 128 -15.68 5.80 -7.00
C ILE A 128 -14.29 5.29 -7.46
N ILE A 129 -14.22 4.03 -7.86
CA ILE A 129 -12.94 3.40 -8.24
C ILE A 129 -12.53 3.76 -9.67
N SER A 130 -13.50 4.17 -10.52
CA SER A 130 -13.23 4.46 -11.94
C SER A 130 -12.28 5.66 -12.14
N PRO A 131 -11.41 5.63 -13.16
CA PRO A 131 -10.63 6.77 -13.56
C PRO A 131 -11.57 7.93 -13.95
N GLY A 132 -11.41 9.08 -13.28
CA GLY A 132 -12.32 10.23 -13.45
C GLY A 132 -13.53 10.24 -12.51
N GLY A 133 -13.66 9.27 -11.59
CA GLY A 133 -14.71 9.24 -10.58
C GLY A 133 -14.69 10.46 -9.65
N ILE A 134 -15.87 10.77 -9.10
CA ILE A 134 -16.27 11.98 -8.36
C ILE A 134 -15.41 12.28 -7.10
N THR A 135 -14.49 11.40 -6.73
CA THR A 135 -14.03 11.26 -5.34
C THR A 135 -12.71 11.91 -4.99
N LYS A 136 -11.98 12.48 -5.93
CA LYS A 136 -10.68 13.07 -5.62
C LYS A 136 -10.79 14.57 -5.51
N ILE A 137 -10.63 15.11 -4.30
CA ILE A 137 -10.39 16.53 -4.12
C ILE A 137 -9.13 16.87 -4.90
N PRO A 138 -9.19 17.68 -5.96
CA PRO A 138 -8.02 17.98 -6.79
C PRO A 138 -6.89 18.53 -5.92
N TYR A 139 -5.67 18.12 -6.18
CA TYR A 139 -4.41 18.61 -5.58
C TYR A 139 -4.22 18.30 -4.07
N PHE A 140 -5.25 18.42 -3.24
CA PHE A 140 -5.14 18.21 -1.78
C PHE A 140 -5.48 16.77 -1.34
N TYR A 141 -5.97 15.94 -2.25
CA TYR A 141 -6.37 14.57 -1.90
C TYR A 141 -5.27 13.79 -1.21
N VAL A 142 -4.05 13.81 -1.73
CA VAL A 142 -2.92 13.04 -1.17
C VAL A 142 -2.57 13.52 0.23
N LEU A 143 -2.63 14.83 0.49
CA LEU A 143 -2.35 15.39 1.80
C LEU A 143 -3.42 14.99 2.83
N ILE A 144 -4.71 15.11 2.46
CA ILE A 144 -5.84 14.76 3.33
C ILE A 144 -5.81 13.26 3.64
N ASP A 145 -5.66 12.43 2.61
CA ASP A 145 -5.62 10.98 2.73
C ASP A 145 -4.42 10.52 3.58
N LEU A 146 -3.24 11.09 3.35
CA LEU A 146 -2.05 10.84 4.16
C LEU A 146 -2.28 11.27 5.62
N PHE A 147 -2.85 12.44 5.85
CA PHE A 147 -3.09 12.97 7.19
C PHE A 147 -4.07 12.07 7.98
N ILE A 148 -5.18 11.67 7.38
CA ILE A 148 -6.18 10.79 8.02
C ILE A 148 -5.55 9.46 8.45
N LYS A 149 -4.69 8.88 7.60
CA LYS A 149 -3.97 7.63 7.91
C LYS A 149 -2.84 7.82 8.91
N PHE A 150 -2.19 8.97 8.87
CA PHE A 150 -1.04 9.30 9.71
C PHE A 150 -1.42 9.43 11.18
N VAL A 151 -2.51 10.12 11.50
CA VAL A 151 -2.86 10.52 12.88
C VAL A 151 -2.94 9.33 13.84
N PRO A 152 -3.72 8.25 13.60
CA PRO A 152 -3.82 7.17 14.59
C PRO A 152 -2.50 6.39 14.72
N ILE A 153 -1.73 6.21 13.64
CA ILE A 153 -0.44 5.54 13.73
C ILE A 153 0.56 6.38 14.51
N TYR A 154 0.54 7.70 14.34
CA TYR A 154 1.36 8.64 15.09
C TYR A 154 0.97 8.64 16.58
N ILE A 155 -0.33 8.72 16.89
CA ILE A 155 -0.84 8.62 18.27
C ILE A 155 -0.38 7.31 18.92
N PHE A 156 -0.49 6.19 18.19
CA PHE A 156 -0.05 4.88 18.66
C PHE A 156 1.46 4.82 18.97
N SER A 157 2.26 5.57 18.20
CA SER A 157 3.71 5.66 18.38
C SER A 157 4.13 6.52 19.59
N VAL A 158 3.43 7.64 19.83
CA VAL A 158 3.88 8.67 20.79
C VAL A 158 3.01 8.79 22.05
N CYS A 159 1.78 8.29 22.03
CA CYS A 159 0.82 8.44 23.11
C CYS A 159 0.55 7.12 23.83
N ARG A 160 0.46 7.16 25.17
CA ARG A 160 0.09 5.99 26.00
C ARG A 160 -1.42 5.84 26.18
N ASN A 161 -2.21 6.85 25.80
CA ASN A 161 -3.67 6.84 25.98
C ASN A 161 -4.34 5.98 24.91
N ARG A 162 -4.79 4.79 25.31
CA ARG A 162 -5.43 3.82 24.42
C ARG A 162 -6.78 4.31 23.87
N THR A 163 -7.53 5.07 24.67
CA THR A 163 -8.85 5.60 24.27
C THR A 163 -8.73 6.56 23.10
N LEU A 164 -7.76 7.50 23.17
CA LEU A 164 -7.51 8.45 22.10
C LEU A 164 -7.03 7.74 20.82
N PHE A 165 -6.19 6.71 20.97
CA PHE A 165 -5.82 5.88 19.82
C PHE A 165 -7.03 5.19 19.19
N ILE A 166 -7.89 4.55 20.01
CA ILE A 166 -9.07 3.82 19.50
C ILE A 166 -10.01 4.79 18.77
N LEU A 167 -10.27 5.98 19.35
CA LEU A 167 -11.11 7.00 18.72
C LEU A 167 -10.58 7.41 17.34
N SER A 168 -9.31 7.78 17.26
CA SER A 168 -8.67 8.14 15.99
C SER A 168 -8.63 6.98 14.99
N PHE A 169 -8.40 5.76 15.47
CA PHE A 169 -8.42 4.55 14.64
C PHE A 169 -9.81 4.29 14.03
N LEU A 170 -10.89 4.44 14.80
CA LEU A 170 -12.25 4.25 14.31
C LEU A 170 -12.60 5.24 13.19
N ILE A 171 -12.19 6.51 13.31
CA ILE A 171 -12.37 7.51 12.25
C ILE A 171 -11.67 7.06 10.98
N THR A 172 -10.41 6.62 11.08
CA THR A 172 -9.68 6.12 9.90
C THR A 172 -10.25 4.82 9.36
N ALA A 173 -10.67 3.90 10.22
CA ALA A 173 -11.29 2.65 9.80
C ALA A 173 -12.55 2.91 8.95
N PHE A 174 -13.43 3.82 9.41
CA PHE A 174 -14.59 4.23 8.64
C PHE A 174 -14.18 4.87 7.31
N TYR A 175 -13.19 5.78 7.32
CA TYR A 175 -12.65 6.41 6.13
C TYR A 175 -12.06 5.41 5.12
N LEU A 176 -11.50 4.28 5.57
CA LEU A 176 -10.90 3.26 4.70
C LEU A 176 -11.90 2.22 4.18
N VAL A 177 -13.07 2.12 4.81
CA VAL A 177 -14.07 1.09 4.47
C VAL A 177 -15.30 1.68 3.77
N TYR A 178 -15.44 3.01 3.74
CA TYR A 178 -16.65 3.68 3.20
C TYR A 178 -16.98 3.28 1.76
N ASP A 179 -15.97 3.00 0.95
CA ASP A 179 -16.08 2.58 -0.45
C ASP A 179 -16.13 1.06 -0.64
N LEU A 180 -16.30 0.30 0.46
CA LEU A 180 -16.35 -1.16 0.50
C LEU A 180 -15.08 -1.85 -0.03
N GLN A 181 -13.95 -1.13 -0.13
CA GLN A 181 -12.65 -1.72 -0.43
C GLN A 181 -12.03 -2.31 0.85
N LYS A 182 -11.65 -3.58 0.79
CA LYS A 182 -11.08 -4.30 1.94
C LYS A 182 -9.56 -4.19 2.01
N GLY A 183 -8.93 -4.11 0.85
CA GLY A 183 -7.47 -4.04 0.72
C GLY A 183 -6.86 -2.87 1.49
N PRO A 184 -7.34 -1.63 1.32
CA PRO A 184 -6.85 -0.46 2.03
C PRO A 184 -6.86 -0.62 3.54
N PHE A 185 -7.95 -1.12 4.11
CA PHE A 185 -8.04 -1.34 5.55
C PHE A 185 -7.06 -2.41 6.06
N LEU A 186 -6.93 -3.53 5.33
CA LEU A 186 -5.98 -4.59 5.70
C LEU A 186 -4.54 -4.09 5.68
N ILE A 187 -4.15 -3.38 4.62
CA ILE A 187 -2.80 -2.78 4.51
C ILE A 187 -2.56 -1.79 5.65
N TYR A 188 -3.56 -1.02 6.02
CA TYR A 188 -3.48 -0.09 7.13
C TYR A 188 -3.24 -0.79 8.48
N LEU A 189 -3.91 -1.91 8.73
CA LEU A 189 -3.64 -2.74 9.91
C LEU A 189 -2.19 -3.27 9.91
N ILE A 190 -1.65 -3.62 8.75
CA ILE A 190 -0.24 -4.03 8.60
C ILE A 190 0.70 -2.86 8.92
N CYS A 191 0.37 -1.62 8.53
CA CYS A 191 1.14 -0.43 8.91
C CYS A 191 1.23 -0.28 10.44
N ILE A 192 0.09 -0.36 11.14
CA ILE A 192 0.04 -0.29 12.61
C ILE A 192 0.86 -1.40 13.25
N TYR A 193 0.68 -2.63 12.76
CA TYR A 193 1.43 -3.80 13.23
C TYR A 193 2.95 -3.61 13.03
N SER A 194 3.37 -3.16 11.85
CA SER A 194 4.77 -2.95 11.50
C SER A 194 5.46 -1.93 12.40
N ILE A 195 4.78 -0.86 12.78
CA ILE A 195 5.33 0.16 13.69
C ILE A 195 5.55 -0.38 15.09
N ARG A 196 4.61 -1.14 15.62
CA ARG A 196 4.65 -1.55 17.03
C ARG A 196 5.49 -2.79 17.25
N PHE A 197 5.30 -3.79 16.41
CA PHE A 197 5.85 -5.12 16.69
C PHE A 197 7.02 -5.46 15.76
N GLY A 198 7.14 -4.80 14.62
CA GLY A 198 7.94 -5.30 13.53
C GLY A 198 7.44 -6.71 13.12
N PHE A 199 7.99 -7.31 12.10
CA PHE A 199 7.68 -8.71 11.76
C PHE A 199 8.55 -9.67 12.59
N ARG A 200 8.58 -9.49 13.92
CA ARG A 200 9.25 -10.43 14.82
C ARG A 200 8.39 -11.66 15.00
N VAL A 201 8.98 -12.83 14.73
CA VAL A 201 8.30 -14.10 14.92
C VAL A 201 8.27 -14.43 16.41
N ASN A 202 7.16 -14.15 17.06
CA ASN A 202 6.84 -14.63 18.40
C ASN A 202 5.38 -15.08 18.44
N PHE A 203 5.00 -15.87 19.42
CA PHE A 203 3.67 -16.48 19.50
C PHE A 203 2.54 -15.45 19.46
N LYS A 204 2.66 -14.33 20.15
CA LYS A 204 1.65 -13.24 20.15
C LYS A 204 1.48 -12.61 18.77
N ASN A 205 2.56 -12.42 18.06
CA ASN A 205 2.54 -11.82 16.72
C ASN A 205 1.97 -12.79 15.69
N ILE A 206 2.27 -14.09 15.81
CA ILE A 206 1.67 -15.15 14.99
C ILE A 206 0.16 -15.18 15.21
N LEU A 207 -0.28 -15.18 16.48
CA LEU A 207 -1.70 -15.18 16.82
C LEU A 207 -2.43 -13.95 16.27
N LEU A 208 -1.85 -12.75 16.43
CA LEU A 208 -2.42 -11.52 15.90
C LEU A 208 -2.54 -11.56 14.37
N PHE A 209 -1.50 -12.03 13.69
CA PHE A 209 -1.52 -12.19 12.23
C PHE A 209 -2.57 -13.20 11.78
N LEU A 210 -2.70 -14.31 12.51
CA LEU A 210 -3.73 -15.31 12.25
C LEU A 210 -5.14 -14.74 12.44
N MET A 211 -5.38 -13.95 13.49
CA MET A 211 -6.65 -13.26 13.69
C MET A 211 -6.96 -12.28 12.56
N MET A 212 -6.00 -11.49 12.11
CA MET A 212 -6.16 -10.60 10.95
C MET A 212 -6.50 -11.38 9.66
N PHE A 213 -5.85 -12.52 9.46
CA PHE A 213 -6.10 -13.40 8.32
C PHE A 213 -7.50 -14.03 8.37
N ILE A 214 -7.94 -14.51 9.53
CA ILE A 214 -9.30 -15.02 9.73
C ILE A 214 -10.33 -13.91 9.48
N THR A 215 -10.11 -12.72 10.01
CA THR A 215 -10.99 -11.57 9.77
C THR A 215 -11.10 -11.27 8.27
N PHE A 216 -9.97 -11.30 7.55
CA PHE A 216 -9.98 -11.14 6.09
C PHE A 216 -10.79 -12.22 5.39
N ILE A 217 -10.65 -13.49 5.78
CA ILE A 217 -11.42 -14.62 5.22
C ILE A 217 -12.93 -14.41 5.45
N VAL A 218 -13.33 -14.07 6.67
CA VAL A 218 -14.74 -13.83 7.01
C VAL A 218 -15.32 -12.68 6.19
N ILE A 219 -14.63 -11.54 6.11
CA ILE A 219 -15.06 -10.40 5.31
C ILE A 219 -15.14 -10.78 3.81
N TYR A 220 -14.16 -11.54 3.32
CA TYR A 220 -14.13 -11.96 1.92
C TYR A 220 -15.27 -12.93 1.60
N SER A 221 -15.50 -13.93 2.44
CA SER A 221 -16.59 -14.90 2.32
C SER A 221 -17.96 -14.20 2.28
N SER A 222 -18.23 -13.37 3.28
CA SER A 222 -19.50 -12.64 3.39
C SER A 222 -19.79 -11.75 2.18
N SER A 223 -18.75 -11.11 1.63
CA SER A 223 -18.92 -10.18 0.50
C SER A 223 -19.10 -10.86 -0.85
N LYS A 224 -18.77 -12.14 -0.97
CA LYS A 224 -18.86 -12.91 -2.21
C LYS A 224 -19.92 -14.00 -2.14
N ASN A 225 -20.61 -14.13 -1.01
CA ASN A 225 -21.60 -15.19 -0.74
C ASN A 225 -21.03 -16.59 -1.03
N ILE A 226 -19.75 -16.81 -0.66
CA ILE A 226 -19.09 -18.10 -0.86
C ILE A 226 -19.23 -18.89 0.42
N TYR A 227 -20.06 -19.92 0.39
CA TYR A 227 -20.32 -20.81 1.53
C TYR A 227 -19.53 -22.13 1.43
N ASP A 228 -19.03 -22.48 0.25
CA ASP A 228 -18.15 -23.62 0.06
C ASP A 228 -16.75 -23.30 0.60
N SER A 229 -16.31 -24.07 1.59
CA SER A 229 -15.03 -23.84 2.27
C SER A 229 -13.82 -24.14 1.38
N GLN A 230 -13.89 -25.12 0.47
CA GLN A 230 -12.80 -25.45 -0.45
C GLN A 230 -12.64 -24.36 -1.50
N LEU A 231 -13.74 -23.93 -2.11
CA LEU A 231 -13.75 -22.85 -3.07
C LEU A 231 -13.30 -21.53 -2.43
N LEU A 232 -13.74 -21.25 -1.20
CA LEU A 232 -13.32 -20.06 -0.45
C LEU A 232 -11.81 -20.08 -0.21
N PHE A 233 -11.28 -21.20 0.27
CA PHE A 233 -9.85 -21.35 0.55
C PHE A 233 -9.02 -21.14 -0.73
N TYR A 234 -9.41 -21.80 -1.83
CA TYR A 234 -8.77 -21.63 -3.13
C TYR A 234 -8.77 -20.17 -3.59
N LYS A 235 -9.91 -19.49 -3.56
CA LYS A 235 -10.03 -18.08 -3.95
C LYS A 235 -9.21 -17.15 -3.09
N VAL A 236 -9.14 -17.38 -1.78
CA VAL A 236 -8.31 -16.60 -0.85
C VAL A 236 -6.83 -16.78 -1.14
N ILE A 237 -6.38 -18.02 -1.31
CA ILE A 237 -4.98 -18.36 -1.63
C ILE A 237 -4.57 -17.74 -2.97
N ASN A 238 -5.39 -17.93 -4.00
CA ASN A 238 -5.16 -17.35 -5.31
C ASN A 238 -5.03 -15.82 -5.21
N ARG A 239 -5.99 -15.15 -4.55
CA ARG A 239 -5.99 -13.69 -4.44
C ARG A 239 -4.82 -13.13 -3.63
N LEU A 240 -4.38 -13.82 -2.59
CA LEU A 240 -3.29 -13.34 -1.74
C LEU A 240 -1.92 -13.58 -2.33
N PHE A 241 -1.72 -14.73 -2.96
CA PHE A 241 -0.38 -15.16 -3.35
C PHE A 241 -0.16 -15.18 -4.86
N ILE A 242 -1.11 -15.65 -5.66
CA ILE A 242 -0.91 -15.80 -7.11
C ILE A 242 -1.20 -14.49 -7.84
N LEU A 243 -2.35 -13.85 -7.57
CA LEU A 243 -2.76 -12.61 -8.23
C LEU A 243 -1.80 -11.44 -8.01
N GLN A 244 -0.92 -11.51 -6.99
CA GLN A 244 0.03 -10.43 -6.72
C GLN A 244 1.18 -10.37 -7.73
N HIS A 245 1.51 -11.47 -8.39
CA HIS A 245 2.64 -11.52 -9.34
C HIS A 245 2.32 -12.19 -10.67
N GLN A 246 1.07 -12.61 -10.89
CA GLN A 246 0.66 -13.27 -12.15
C GLN A 246 0.94 -12.41 -13.39
N SER A 247 0.83 -11.09 -13.27
CA SER A 247 1.05 -10.16 -14.38
C SER A 247 2.46 -10.29 -14.95
N VAL A 248 3.46 -10.68 -14.17
CA VAL A 248 4.83 -10.88 -14.66
C VAL A 248 4.84 -11.98 -15.73
N TYR A 249 4.24 -13.11 -15.42
CA TYR A 249 4.24 -14.27 -16.33
C TYR A 249 3.37 -14.01 -17.56
N LEU A 250 2.20 -13.41 -17.36
CA LEU A 250 1.28 -13.06 -18.44
C LEU A 250 1.88 -11.98 -19.34
N THR A 251 2.59 -11.00 -18.79
CA THR A 251 3.27 -9.98 -19.61
C THR A 251 4.36 -10.62 -20.47
N ILE A 252 5.15 -11.56 -19.92
CA ILE A 252 6.20 -12.25 -20.66
C ILE A 252 5.64 -13.16 -21.75
N GLU A 253 4.49 -13.79 -21.50
CA GLU A 253 3.88 -14.77 -22.41
C GLU A 253 3.04 -14.13 -23.51
N LEU A 254 2.39 -13.00 -23.23
CA LEU A 254 1.38 -12.40 -24.09
C LEU A 254 1.79 -11.09 -24.76
N LEU A 255 2.80 -10.40 -24.24
CA LEU A 255 3.14 -9.06 -24.72
C LEU A 255 4.57 -8.98 -25.26
N GLU A 256 4.72 -8.19 -26.32
CA GLU A 256 6.02 -7.71 -26.77
C GLU A 256 6.45 -6.48 -25.95
N SER A 257 7.74 -6.41 -25.66
CA SER A 257 8.30 -5.25 -24.93
C SER A 257 8.36 -4.02 -25.83
N ASN A 258 8.01 -2.86 -25.26
CA ASN A 258 8.08 -1.58 -25.95
C ASN A 258 8.67 -0.52 -25.01
N TRP A 259 9.79 0.07 -25.38
CA TRP A 259 10.47 1.08 -24.58
C TRP A 259 9.62 2.32 -24.27
N LEU A 260 8.61 2.63 -25.08
CA LEU A 260 7.67 3.71 -24.84
C LEU A 260 6.86 3.50 -23.53
N ASN A 261 6.74 2.27 -23.06
CA ASN A 261 6.14 1.95 -21.77
C ASN A 261 6.86 2.62 -20.58
N ALA A 262 8.13 3.01 -20.75
CA ALA A 262 8.87 3.77 -19.73
C ALA A 262 8.26 5.15 -19.44
N PHE A 263 7.49 5.71 -20.37
CA PHE A 263 6.91 7.05 -20.21
C PHE A 263 5.53 7.05 -19.55
N HIS A 264 4.92 5.87 -19.38
CA HIS A 264 3.69 5.78 -18.59
C HIS A 264 3.90 6.36 -17.19
N HIS A 265 2.92 7.11 -16.71
CA HIS A 265 2.93 7.78 -15.42
C HIS A 265 3.93 8.93 -15.22
N ILE A 266 4.76 9.26 -16.22
CA ILE A 266 5.61 10.44 -16.16
C ILE A 266 4.76 11.67 -16.47
N PRO A 267 4.62 12.62 -15.51
CA PRO A 267 3.83 13.82 -15.72
C PRO A 267 4.24 14.56 -17.00
N ILE A 268 3.26 14.99 -17.79
CA ILE A 268 3.42 15.69 -19.05
C ILE A 268 3.76 14.75 -20.23
N LEU A 269 4.71 13.84 -20.10
CA LEU A 269 5.12 12.97 -21.21
C LEU A 269 4.02 12.00 -21.63
N ASP A 270 3.23 11.51 -20.70
CA ASP A 270 2.04 10.68 -20.97
C ASP A 270 0.97 11.39 -21.82
N LYS A 271 1.02 12.74 -21.90
CA LYS A 271 0.12 13.56 -22.72
C LYS A 271 0.75 14.07 -24.01
N MET A 272 2.07 14.10 -24.08
CA MET A 272 2.83 14.62 -25.22
C MET A 272 3.23 13.56 -26.24
N VAL A 273 3.32 12.31 -25.80
CA VAL A 273 3.71 11.18 -26.63
C VAL A 273 2.53 10.24 -26.76
N GLU A 274 2.28 9.75 -27.96
CA GLU A 274 1.30 8.69 -28.20
C GLU A 274 1.86 7.38 -27.63
N LEU A 275 1.40 7.05 -26.43
CA LEU A 275 1.87 5.88 -25.71
C LEU A 275 1.11 4.63 -26.11
N PRO A 276 1.75 3.43 -26.11
CA PRO A 276 1.05 2.19 -26.28
C PRO A 276 0.07 1.97 -25.13
N VAL A 277 -0.85 1.04 -25.30
CA VAL A 277 -1.74 0.59 -24.21
C VAL A 277 -0.88 0.11 -23.03
N ARG A 278 -1.23 0.50 -21.83
CA ARG A 278 -0.51 0.07 -20.64
C ARG A 278 -0.44 -1.45 -20.53
N TYR A 279 0.68 -1.98 -20.02
CA TYR A 279 0.90 -3.44 -19.96
C TYR A 279 -0.22 -4.18 -19.25
N ASP A 280 -0.77 -3.63 -18.16
CA ASP A 280 -1.86 -4.24 -17.39
C ASP A 280 -3.18 -4.26 -18.17
N GLU A 281 -3.47 -3.24 -18.95
CA GLU A 281 -4.60 -3.17 -19.86
C GLU A 281 -4.39 -4.07 -21.08
N ALA A 282 -3.18 -4.07 -21.65
CA ALA A 282 -2.83 -4.92 -22.80
C ALA A 282 -2.95 -6.42 -22.46
N VAL A 283 -2.49 -6.85 -21.28
CA VAL A 283 -2.69 -8.23 -20.81
C VAL A 283 -4.18 -8.54 -20.63
N MET A 284 -4.97 -7.60 -20.13
CA MET A 284 -6.41 -7.78 -19.96
C MET A 284 -7.12 -7.92 -21.31
N HIS A 285 -6.72 -7.11 -22.30
CA HIS A 285 -7.22 -7.24 -23.69
C HIS A 285 -6.85 -8.59 -24.30
N ALA A 286 -5.59 -9.03 -24.12
CA ALA A 286 -5.14 -10.33 -24.64
C ALA A 286 -5.87 -11.52 -24.01
N LEU A 287 -6.49 -11.33 -22.84
CA LEU A 287 -7.29 -12.33 -22.13
C LEU A 287 -8.80 -12.16 -22.30
N ASP A 288 -9.24 -11.33 -23.24
CA ASP A 288 -10.66 -11.04 -23.54
C ASP A 288 -11.47 -10.59 -22.30
N TYR A 289 -10.80 -9.90 -21.35
CA TYR A 289 -11.51 -9.34 -20.21
C TYR A 289 -12.37 -8.14 -20.62
N ASP A 290 -13.57 -8.06 -20.03
CA ASP A 290 -14.46 -6.92 -20.20
C ASP A 290 -13.83 -5.65 -19.61
N MET A 291 -13.33 -4.76 -20.49
CA MET A 291 -12.66 -3.52 -20.14
C MET A 291 -13.60 -2.44 -19.60
N THR A 292 -14.92 -2.64 -19.66
CA THR A 292 -15.89 -1.75 -19.01
C THR A 292 -15.79 -1.83 -17.48
N ARG A 293 -15.19 -2.89 -16.97
CA ARG A 293 -14.88 -3.04 -15.56
C ARG A 293 -13.43 -2.59 -15.32
N ASN A 294 -13.25 -1.61 -14.47
CA ASN A 294 -11.92 -1.18 -14.00
C ASN A 294 -11.21 -2.30 -13.24
N ILE A 295 -10.62 -3.22 -13.99
CA ILE A 295 -9.90 -4.35 -13.46
C ILE A 295 -8.42 -4.07 -13.70
N ASN A 296 -7.70 -3.60 -12.68
CA ASN A 296 -6.25 -3.53 -12.74
C ASN A 296 -5.65 -4.91 -12.46
N MET A 297 -4.73 -5.33 -13.31
CA MET A 297 -3.86 -6.45 -12.98
C MET A 297 -2.89 -6.02 -11.89
N ASN A 298 -2.99 -6.64 -10.72
CA ASN A 298 -1.94 -6.49 -9.73
C ASN A 298 -0.64 -7.06 -10.30
N GLY A 299 0.40 -6.24 -10.35
CA GLY A 299 1.71 -6.65 -10.81
C GLY A 299 2.77 -6.27 -9.80
N VAL A 300 3.84 -7.03 -9.76
CA VAL A 300 5.08 -6.59 -9.17
C VAL A 300 5.84 -5.75 -10.20
N PHE A 301 6.72 -4.88 -9.75
CA PHE A 301 7.51 -3.99 -10.63
C PHE A 301 8.21 -4.72 -11.80
N PHE A 302 8.42 -6.02 -11.69
CA PHE A 302 9.01 -6.85 -12.74
C PHE A 302 8.18 -6.90 -14.02
N ALA A 303 6.84 -6.91 -13.92
CA ALA A 303 5.96 -6.93 -15.09
C ALA A 303 6.14 -5.66 -15.93
N GLU A 304 6.13 -4.51 -15.26
CA GLU A 304 6.33 -3.23 -15.92
C GLU A 304 7.76 -3.09 -16.47
N ALA A 305 8.77 -3.52 -15.72
CA ALA A 305 10.14 -3.52 -16.20
C ALA A 305 10.31 -4.37 -17.47
N TYR A 306 9.67 -5.55 -17.55
CA TYR A 306 9.67 -6.37 -18.75
C TYR A 306 8.92 -5.73 -19.92
N SER A 307 7.78 -5.10 -19.66
CA SER A 307 7.01 -4.42 -20.72
C SER A 307 7.80 -3.31 -21.39
N ILE A 308 8.78 -2.71 -20.70
CA ILE A 308 9.69 -1.71 -21.26
C ILE A 308 10.78 -2.43 -22.09
N SER A 309 11.48 -3.36 -21.48
CA SER A 309 12.52 -4.14 -22.14
C SER A 309 12.96 -5.34 -21.28
N PRO A 310 13.27 -6.49 -21.89
CA PRO A 310 13.90 -7.61 -21.17
C PRO A 310 15.19 -7.22 -20.43
N ILE A 311 15.98 -6.29 -20.97
CA ILE A 311 17.20 -5.78 -20.31
C ILE A 311 16.84 -5.06 -19.02
N ILE A 312 15.80 -4.19 -19.05
CA ILE A 312 15.33 -3.46 -17.86
C ILE A 312 14.77 -4.42 -16.83
N PHE A 313 14.11 -5.50 -17.23
CA PHE A 313 13.68 -6.56 -16.32
C PHE A 313 14.86 -7.12 -15.49
N PHE A 314 15.97 -7.49 -16.15
CA PHE A 314 17.15 -8.03 -15.45
C PHE A 314 17.88 -6.99 -14.59
N ILE A 315 17.87 -5.72 -14.97
CA ILE A 315 18.51 -4.62 -14.22
C ILE A 315 17.62 -4.10 -13.10
N SER A 316 16.30 -4.27 -13.18
CA SER A 316 15.34 -3.72 -12.24
C SER A 316 15.62 -4.04 -10.75
N PRO A 317 16.13 -5.22 -10.35
CA PRO A 317 16.54 -5.48 -8.98
C PRO A 317 17.61 -4.51 -8.46
N VAL A 318 18.58 -4.17 -9.28
CA VAL A 318 19.66 -3.23 -8.92
C VAL A 318 19.07 -1.83 -8.73
N VAL A 319 18.19 -1.41 -9.64
CA VAL A 319 17.52 -0.12 -9.58
C VAL A 319 16.64 0.00 -8.33
N VAL A 320 15.90 -1.05 -7.98
CA VAL A 320 15.07 -1.09 -6.76
C VAL A 320 15.93 -1.04 -5.49
N ILE A 321 17.03 -1.76 -5.45
CA ILE A 321 17.98 -1.69 -4.33
C ILE A 321 18.55 -0.28 -4.20
N PHE A 322 18.94 0.35 -5.30
CA PHE A 322 19.43 1.74 -5.30
C PHE A 322 18.33 2.71 -4.79
N TYR A 323 17.08 2.50 -5.21
CA TYR A 323 15.95 3.27 -4.71
C TYR A 323 15.79 3.14 -3.19
N TYR A 324 16.01 1.97 -2.61
CA TYR A 324 16.03 1.81 -1.15
C TYR A 324 17.11 2.64 -0.47
N PHE A 325 18.29 2.75 -1.06
CA PHE A 325 19.35 3.62 -0.52
C PHE A 325 18.95 5.09 -0.58
N LEU A 326 18.30 5.52 -1.68
CA LEU A 326 17.77 6.87 -1.81
C LEU A 326 16.70 7.13 -0.74
N LEU A 327 15.74 6.24 -0.55
CA LEU A 327 14.73 6.33 0.49
C LEU A 327 15.34 6.41 1.89
N ARG A 328 16.40 5.67 2.14
CA ARG A 328 17.15 5.76 3.40
C ARG A 328 17.77 7.14 3.61
N TYR A 329 18.32 7.73 2.56
CA TYR A 329 18.88 9.08 2.63
C TYR A 329 17.78 10.10 2.94
N ILE A 330 16.66 10.06 2.23
CA ILE A 330 15.49 10.91 2.50
C ILE A 330 14.97 10.71 3.93
N PHE A 331 14.89 9.46 4.39
CA PHE A 331 14.52 9.14 5.76
C PHE A 331 15.44 9.83 6.77
N LYS A 332 16.75 9.81 6.54
CA LYS A 332 17.73 10.46 7.42
C LYS A 332 17.53 11.97 7.46
N MET A 333 17.25 12.60 6.31
CA MET A 333 16.94 14.03 6.21
C MET A 333 15.66 14.38 7.00
N TYR A 334 14.58 13.65 6.75
CA TYR A 334 13.30 13.88 7.42
C TYR A 334 13.36 13.63 8.93
N SER A 335 14.06 12.60 9.34
CA SER A 335 14.21 12.23 10.76
C SER A 335 14.98 13.27 11.60
N SER A 336 15.74 14.16 10.95
CA SER A 336 16.35 15.32 11.63
C SER A 336 15.31 16.39 12.01
N VAL A 337 14.16 16.40 11.35
CA VAL A 337 13.04 17.31 11.63
C VAL A 337 12.17 16.77 12.75
N ASP A 338 11.60 15.57 12.56
CA ASP A 338 10.84 14.82 13.56
C ASP A 338 10.96 13.32 13.28
N PHE A 339 11.55 12.57 14.20
CA PHE A 339 11.82 11.16 14.01
C PHE A 339 10.56 10.29 13.99
N GLU A 340 9.63 10.51 14.94
CA GLU A 340 8.43 9.66 15.05
C GLU A 340 7.47 9.95 13.90
N ALA A 341 7.27 11.21 13.53
CA ALA A 341 6.46 11.56 12.37
C ALA A 341 7.06 10.99 11.08
N THR A 342 8.37 11.09 10.89
CA THR A 342 9.06 10.49 9.73
C THR A 342 8.87 8.98 9.67
N LYS A 343 9.01 8.30 10.78
CA LYS A 343 8.82 6.85 10.88
C LYS A 343 7.41 6.45 10.42
N VAL A 344 6.38 7.18 10.86
CA VAL A 344 5.00 6.91 10.47
C VAL A 344 4.78 7.17 8.98
N ILE A 345 5.25 8.30 8.45
CA ILE A 345 5.16 8.64 7.02
C ILE A 345 5.78 7.54 6.16
N PHE A 346 6.99 7.08 6.52
CA PHE A 346 7.67 6.05 5.75
C PHE A 346 6.99 4.68 5.81
N VAL A 347 6.37 4.32 6.94
CA VAL A 347 5.57 3.10 7.01
C VAL A 347 4.37 3.19 6.08
N ILE A 348 3.62 4.29 6.12
CA ILE A 348 2.47 4.48 5.23
C ILE A 348 2.92 4.47 3.77
N MET A 349 4.03 5.15 3.45
CA MET A 349 4.58 5.15 2.10
C MET A 349 4.89 3.74 1.61
N LEU A 350 5.67 2.97 2.36
CA LEU A 350 6.20 1.69 1.91
C LEU A 350 5.15 0.57 1.84
N PHE A 351 4.08 0.68 2.61
CA PHE A 351 3.05 -0.36 2.62
C PHE A 351 1.79 0.05 1.87
N TYR A 352 1.46 1.34 1.86
CA TYR A 352 0.17 1.81 1.35
C TYR A 352 0.29 2.52 0.00
N TYR A 353 1.19 3.49 -0.14
CA TYR A 353 1.25 4.29 -1.37
C TYR A 353 2.18 3.72 -2.44
N PHE A 354 3.34 3.25 -2.03
CA PHE A 354 4.38 2.78 -2.94
C PHE A 354 4.96 1.44 -2.50
N PRO A 355 4.13 0.40 -2.34
CA PRO A 355 4.66 -0.93 -2.15
C PRO A 355 5.45 -1.31 -3.40
N ILE A 356 6.68 -1.78 -3.21
CA ILE A 356 7.57 -2.23 -4.30
C ILE A 356 6.92 -3.29 -5.20
N SER A 357 5.87 -3.91 -4.70
CA SER A 357 5.08 -4.87 -5.45
C SER A 357 4.22 -4.26 -6.56
N GLN A 358 4.08 -2.93 -6.68
CA GLN A 358 3.03 -2.39 -7.55
C GLN A 358 3.52 -1.81 -8.88
N SER A 359 4.57 -0.98 -8.91
CA SER A 359 4.96 -0.32 -10.15
C SER A 359 6.41 0.12 -10.13
N PHE A 360 7.11 -0.09 -11.25
CA PHE A 360 8.48 0.34 -11.44
C PHE A 360 8.55 1.85 -11.75
N ASN A 361 7.74 2.33 -12.68
CA ASN A 361 7.75 3.75 -13.07
C ASN A 361 7.23 4.66 -11.95
N GLN A 362 6.23 4.21 -11.20
CA GLN A 362 5.68 4.99 -10.09
C GLN A 362 6.68 5.21 -8.95
N MET A 363 7.72 4.37 -8.82
CA MET A 363 8.75 4.55 -7.80
C MET A 363 9.57 5.82 -7.99
N PHE A 364 9.76 6.26 -9.23
CA PHE A 364 10.73 7.32 -9.53
C PHE A 364 10.10 8.68 -9.82
N VAL A 365 9.20 8.78 -10.79
CA VAL A 365 8.73 10.06 -11.31
C VAL A 365 7.24 9.99 -11.66
N SER A 366 6.37 9.63 -10.72
CA SER A 366 4.95 9.79 -10.94
C SER A 366 4.41 11.06 -10.31
N TYR A 367 3.33 11.59 -10.87
CA TYR A 367 2.60 12.70 -10.27
C TYR A 367 2.20 12.43 -8.81
N ASN A 368 1.72 11.22 -8.52
CA ASN A 368 1.36 10.80 -7.18
C ASN A 368 2.56 10.77 -6.23
N MET A 369 3.74 10.37 -6.72
CA MET A 369 4.98 10.37 -5.95
C MET A 369 5.42 11.78 -5.57
N ILE A 370 5.40 12.71 -6.53
CA ILE A 370 5.72 14.11 -6.27
C ILE A 370 4.76 14.71 -5.24
N LEU A 371 3.45 14.51 -5.44
CA LEU A 371 2.44 14.97 -4.49
C LEU A 371 2.60 14.33 -3.11
N PHE A 372 2.94 13.06 -3.05
CA PHE A 372 3.20 12.39 -1.78
C PHE A 372 4.39 13.01 -1.04
N TRP A 373 5.51 13.24 -1.70
CA TRP A 373 6.68 13.86 -1.07
C TRP A 373 6.43 15.27 -0.60
N LEU A 374 5.74 16.07 -1.41
CA LEU A 374 5.33 17.43 -1.02
C LEU A 374 4.38 17.39 0.19
N SER A 375 3.36 16.56 0.14
CA SER A 375 2.40 16.37 1.25
C SER A 375 3.08 15.87 2.52
N SER A 376 4.03 14.96 2.38
CA SER A 376 4.81 14.42 3.52
C SER A 376 5.68 15.49 4.16
N PHE A 377 6.31 16.33 3.36
CA PHE A 377 7.14 17.42 3.86
C PHE A 377 6.29 18.49 4.59
N VAL A 378 5.16 18.89 3.99
CA VAL A 378 4.21 19.82 4.63
C VAL A 378 3.70 19.25 5.95
N LEU A 379 3.29 17.98 5.96
CA LEU A 379 2.82 17.30 7.17
C LEU A 379 3.90 17.25 8.25
N LEU A 380 5.14 16.95 7.88
CA LEU A 380 6.26 16.89 8.81
C LEU A 380 6.54 18.25 9.47
N LEU A 381 6.55 19.34 8.69
CA LEU A 381 6.72 20.70 9.20
C LEU A 381 5.56 21.11 10.12
N PHE A 382 4.34 20.76 9.73
CA PHE A 382 3.13 21.02 10.51
C PHE A 382 3.19 20.31 11.88
N ILE A 383 3.50 19.02 11.91
CA ILE A 383 3.62 18.24 13.17
C ILE A 383 4.74 18.81 14.07
N ARG A 384 5.90 19.18 13.49
CA ARG A 384 6.98 19.82 14.22
C ARG A 384 6.53 21.16 14.82
N GLY A 385 5.86 21.99 14.05
CA GLY A 385 5.33 23.28 14.51
C GLY A 385 4.37 23.10 15.69
N LEU A 386 3.40 22.20 15.55
CA LEU A 386 2.45 21.87 16.62
C LEU A 386 3.15 21.32 17.87
N THR A 387 4.08 20.39 17.72
CA THR A 387 4.82 19.81 18.83
C THR A 387 5.60 20.89 19.61
N ASN A 388 6.23 21.83 18.91
CA ASN A 388 6.93 22.95 19.54
C ASN A 388 5.97 23.91 20.24
N TYR A 389 4.84 24.26 19.60
CA TYR A 389 3.83 25.12 20.18
C TYR A 389 3.27 24.56 21.49
N PHE A 390 2.80 23.32 21.49
CA PHE A 390 2.24 22.68 22.67
C PHE A 390 3.28 22.44 23.78
N ARG A 391 4.54 22.24 23.42
CA ARG A 391 5.63 22.13 24.40
C ARG A 391 5.87 23.46 25.11
N THR A 392 5.87 24.57 24.40
CA THR A 392 6.02 25.92 24.94
C THR A 392 4.84 26.29 25.82
N TYR A 393 3.63 26.04 25.36
CA TYR A 393 2.38 26.28 26.08
C TYR A 393 2.33 25.52 27.42
N ASN A 394 2.64 24.23 27.43
CA ASN A 394 2.67 23.44 28.66
C ASN A 394 3.74 23.93 29.66
N ARG A 395 4.86 24.42 29.17
CA ARG A 395 5.88 25.01 30.06
C ARG A 395 5.41 26.31 30.74
N GLN A 396 4.65 27.14 30.02
CA GLN A 396 4.10 28.37 30.57
C GLN A 396 3.04 28.10 31.65
N ILE A 397 2.21 27.08 31.46
CA ILE A 397 1.22 26.69 32.50
C ILE A 397 1.88 26.12 33.77
N CYS A 398 3.03 25.46 33.65
CA CYS A 398 3.73 24.91 34.81
C CYS A 398 4.58 25.97 35.58
N LEU A 399 4.74 27.17 34.99
CA LEU A 399 5.54 28.25 35.59
C LEU A 399 4.66 29.41 36.15
N GLY A 400 3.38 29.45 35.83
CA GLY A 400 2.37 30.34 36.40
C GLY A 400 1.52 29.62 37.43
#